data_84032ec9415b1c3e5611250d7f0cbc95
#
_entry.id   84032ec9415b1c3e5611250d7f0cbc95
#
_cell.length_a   1.000
_cell.length_b   1.000
_cell.length_c   1.000
_cell.angle_alpha   90.00
_cell.angle_beta   90.00
_cell.angle_gamma   90.00
#
_symmetry.space_group_name_H-M   'P 1'
#
loop_
_entity.id
_entity.type
_entity.pdbx_description
1 polymer ?
#
loop_
_entity_poly.entity_id
_entity_poly.type
_entity_poly.pdbx_seq_one_letter_code
_entity_poly.pdbx_strand_id
1 'polypeptide(L)'
;MPKPDMKTAYLVLAHNNPGVLKKAVGRLSSERAKIFIHIDRKSRLADFSGVQAHNVSFLKNRVPVYWAEFSGVEATLRLMRAALQDNFKAEYLFLISGTDYPLRSSAYIENLLERNRGAEFISLVKVPSP
;
A
#
# COMPACT_ATOMS: atom_id res chain seq x y z
N MET A 1 -1.45 -21.38 -18.85
CA MET A 1 -2.24 -20.55 -17.92
C MET A 1 -2.23 -19.13 -18.40
N PRO A 2 -3.39 -18.49 -18.56
CA PRO A 2 -3.41 -17.07 -18.86
C PRO A 2 -2.72 -16.31 -17.72
N LYS A 3 -2.02 -15.21 -18.06
CA LYS A 3 -1.45 -14.32 -17.05
C LYS A 3 -2.60 -13.72 -16.23
N PRO A 4 -2.44 -13.58 -14.90
CA PRO A 4 -3.44 -12.86 -14.11
C PRO A 4 -3.59 -11.43 -14.64
N ASP A 5 -4.80 -10.93 -14.72
CA ASP A 5 -5.07 -9.54 -15.12
C ASP A 5 -5.49 -8.66 -13.93
N MET A 6 -5.46 -9.22 -12.73
CA MET A 6 -5.77 -8.55 -11.49
C MET A 6 -4.85 -7.35 -11.24
N LYS A 7 -5.43 -6.18 -11.12
CA LYS A 7 -4.72 -4.95 -10.78
C LYS A 7 -4.79 -4.68 -9.28
N THR A 8 -3.64 -4.44 -8.69
CA THR A 8 -3.49 -4.24 -7.24
C THR A 8 -2.90 -2.87 -6.95
N ALA A 9 -3.49 -2.15 -6.02
CA ALA A 9 -2.92 -0.94 -5.45
C ALA A 9 -2.39 -1.26 -4.05
N TYR A 10 -1.10 -1.03 -3.85
CA TYR A 10 -0.48 -1.09 -2.52
C TYR A 10 -0.55 0.28 -1.88
N LEU A 11 -1.10 0.34 -0.68
CA LEU A 11 -1.27 1.55 0.10
C LEU A 11 -0.28 1.50 1.25
N VAL A 12 0.72 2.38 1.22
CA VAL A 12 1.86 2.30 2.14
C VAL A 12 1.83 3.49 3.10
N LEU A 13 1.81 3.18 4.40
CA LEU A 13 2.03 4.16 5.46
C LEU A 13 3.50 4.09 5.88
N ALA A 14 4.27 5.15 5.63
CA ALA A 14 5.69 5.18 5.91
C ALA A 14 6.09 6.42 6.71
N HIS A 15 7.11 6.28 7.56
CA HIS A 15 7.67 7.39 8.34
C HIS A 15 9.18 7.31 8.50
N ASN A 16 9.76 6.15 8.29
CA ASN A 16 11.22 5.94 8.44
C ASN A 16 11.70 4.84 7.48
N ASN A 17 12.98 4.48 7.58
CA ASN A 17 13.60 3.38 6.82
C ASN A 17 13.36 3.43 5.31
N PRO A 18 13.74 4.53 4.62
CA PRO A 18 13.54 4.63 3.17
C PRO A 18 14.23 3.51 2.39
N GLY A 19 15.33 2.96 2.90
CA GLY A 19 16.02 1.83 2.27
C GLY A 19 15.19 0.55 2.24
N VAL A 20 14.48 0.25 3.31
CA VAL A 20 13.56 -0.90 3.37
C VAL A 20 12.38 -0.68 2.41
N LEU A 21 11.81 0.52 2.42
CA LEU A 21 10.71 0.88 1.54
C LEU A 21 11.12 0.76 0.07
N LYS A 22 12.33 1.23 -0.28
CA LYS A 22 12.85 1.11 -1.64
C LYS A 22 12.92 -0.35 -2.11
N LYS A 23 13.40 -1.24 -1.25
CA LYS A 23 13.47 -2.68 -1.55
C LYS A 23 12.08 -3.28 -1.71
N ALA A 24 11.16 -2.94 -0.80
CA ALA A 24 9.78 -3.42 -0.87
C ALA A 24 9.08 -2.97 -2.16
N VAL A 25 9.22 -1.70 -2.53
CA VAL A 25 8.70 -1.15 -3.78
C VAL A 25 9.24 -1.92 -4.98
N GLY A 26 10.54 -2.16 -5.03
CA GLY A 26 11.15 -2.93 -6.12
C GLY A 26 10.57 -4.34 -6.23
N ARG A 27 10.32 -5.00 -5.10
CA ARG A 27 9.78 -6.36 -5.09
C ARG A 27 8.28 -6.42 -5.42
N LEU A 28 7.52 -5.41 -5.04
CA LEU A 28 6.08 -5.33 -5.33
C LEU A 28 5.78 -4.81 -6.73
N SER A 29 6.74 -4.17 -7.38
CA SER A 29 6.53 -3.55 -8.69
C SER A 29 6.25 -4.58 -9.77
N SER A 30 5.19 -4.34 -10.53
CA SER A 30 4.83 -5.08 -11.74
C SER A 30 3.97 -4.19 -12.62
N GLU A 31 3.68 -4.62 -13.84
CA GLU A 31 2.76 -3.91 -14.74
C GLU A 31 1.34 -3.82 -14.20
N ARG A 32 1.00 -4.64 -13.20
CA ARG A 32 -0.33 -4.75 -12.59
C ARG A 32 -0.41 -4.22 -11.18
N ALA A 33 0.67 -3.58 -10.73
CA ALA A 33 0.73 -2.99 -9.40
C ALA A 33 0.98 -1.49 -9.50
N LYS A 34 0.24 -0.73 -8.71
CA LYS A 34 0.52 0.68 -8.44
C LYS A 34 0.67 0.87 -6.95
N ILE A 35 1.63 1.67 -6.56
CA ILE A 35 2.01 1.86 -5.16
C ILE A 35 1.76 3.32 -4.79
N PHE A 36 0.87 3.53 -3.82
CA PHE A 36 0.55 4.84 -3.27
C PHE A 36 1.19 4.94 -1.90
N ILE A 37 1.99 5.97 -1.69
CA ILE A 37 2.77 6.12 -0.47
C ILE A 37 2.37 7.41 0.25
N HIS A 38 1.99 7.28 1.52
CA HIS A 38 1.84 8.39 2.45
C HIS A 38 3.07 8.42 3.35
N ILE A 39 3.86 9.48 3.22
CA ILE A 39 4.97 9.74 4.15
C ILE A 39 4.42 10.61 5.29
N ASP A 40 4.59 10.14 6.51
CA ASP A 40 4.22 10.91 7.71
C ASP A 40 4.71 12.36 7.58
N ARG A 41 3.84 13.31 7.80
CA ARG A 41 4.18 14.73 7.68
C ARG A 41 5.31 15.15 8.62
N LYS A 42 5.51 14.44 9.73
CA LYS A 42 6.63 14.67 10.66
C LYS A 42 7.98 14.24 10.07
N SER A 43 7.98 13.41 9.03
CA SER A 43 9.19 12.94 8.35
C SER A 43 9.58 13.87 7.21
N ARG A 44 10.87 13.91 6.90
CA ARG A 44 11.39 14.69 5.77
C ARG A 44 11.15 13.95 4.46
N LEU A 45 10.40 14.55 3.58
CA LEU A 45 10.11 13.94 2.27
C LEU A 45 11.39 13.69 1.46
N ALA A 46 12.39 14.55 1.59
CA ALA A 46 13.67 14.42 0.89
C ALA A 46 14.40 13.11 1.22
N ASP A 47 14.22 12.56 2.42
CA ASP A 47 14.85 11.29 2.82
C ASP A 47 14.33 10.10 1.99
N PHE A 48 13.17 10.26 1.36
CA PHE A 48 12.54 9.24 0.51
C PHE A 48 12.75 9.48 -0.98
N SER A 49 13.63 10.40 -1.36
CA SER A 49 13.89 10.74 -2.77
C SER A 49 14.39 9.58 -3.62
N GLY A 50 15.04 8.57 -2.99
CA GLY A 50 15.49 7.36 -3.67
C GLY A 50 14.37 6.32 -3.92
N VAL A 51 13.18 6.53 -3.36
CA VAL A 51 12.05 5.61 -3.55
C VAL A 51 11.24 6.10 -4.74
N GLN A 52 11.68 5.76 -5.94
CA GLN A 52 11.04 6.18 -7.18
C GLN A 52 10.92 5.01 -8.15
N ALA A 53 9.76 4.88 -8.77
CA ALA A 53 9.49 3.98 -9.87
C ALA A 53 8.31 4.55 -10.68
N HIS A 54 8.14 4.11 -11.92
CA HIS A 54 7.07 4.59 -12.79
C HIS A 54 5.66 4.34 -12.23
N ASN A 55 5.52 3.35 -11.36
CA ASN A 55 4.25 2.93 -10.76
C ASN A 55 4.07 3.40 -9.31
N VAL A 56 4.89 4.34 -8.84
CA VAL A 56 4.83 4.90 -7.49
C VAL A 56 4.27 6.30 -7.52
N SER A 57 3.32 6.56 -6.63
CA SER A 57 2.75 7.90 -6.40
C SER A 57 2.83 8.24 -4.92
N PHE A 58 3.42 9.38 -4.61
CA PHE A 58 3.45 9.93 -3.25
C PHE A 58 2.25 10.86 -3.05
N LEU A 59 1.54 10.71 -1.94
CA LEU A 59 0.46 11.62 -1.59
C LEU A 59 1.02 13.00 -1.25
N LYS A 60 0.41 14.04 -1.81
CA LYS A 60 0.78 15.43 -1.52
C LYS A 60 0.17 15.91 -0.20
N ASN A 61 -1.04 15.49 0.10
CA ASN A 61 -1.76 15.85 1.32
C ASN A 61 -1.37 14.91 2.47
N ARG A 62 -0.20 15.14 3.04
CA ARG A 62 0.31 14.35 4.16
C ARG A 62 -0.25 14.85 5.48
N VAL A 63 -0.53 13.93 6.39
CA VAL A 63 -0.92 14.22 7.77
C VAL A 63 0.14 13.72 8.74
N PRO A 64 0.33 14.40 9.90
CA PRO A 64 1.16 13.84 10.95
C PRO A 64 0.42 12.66 11.59
N VAL A 65 1.09 11.52 11.67
CA VAL A 65 0.50 10.28 12.20
C VAL A 65 1.00 10.07 13.63
N TYR A 66 0.08 9.91 14.57
CA TYR A 66 0.37 9.64 15.97
C TYR A 66 -0.21 8.30 16.37
N TRP A 67 0.53 7.58 17.19
CA TRP A 67 0.15 6.26 17.65
C TRP A 67 -1.16 6.31 18.45
N ALA A 68 -2.03 5.31 18.20
CA ALA A 68 -3.34 5.17 18.84
C ALA A 68 -4.30 6.35 18.63
N GLU A 69 -4.04 7.21 17.65
CA GLU A 69 -4.93 8.31 17.28
C GLU A 69 -5.60 8.09 15.93
N PHE A 70 -6.62 8.87 15.65
CA PHE A 70 -7.35 8.81 14.37
C PHE A 70 -6.48 9.15 13.16
N SER A 71 -5.36 9.83 13.35
CA SER A 71 -4.48 10.27 12.26
C SER A 71 -4.00 9.13 11.35
N GLY A 72 -3.79 7.93 11.90
CA GLY A 72 -3.45 6.75 11.10
C GLY A 72 -4.60 6.30 10.21
N VAL A 73 -5.82 6.36 10.71
CA VAL A 73 -7.03 6.08 9.94
C VAL A 73 -7.21 7.13 8.84
N GLU A 74 -7.02 8.40 9.17
CA GLU A 74 -7.11 9.50 8.19
C GLU A 74 -6.11 9.31 7.04
N ALA A 75 -4.85 9.00 7.35
CA ALA A 75 -3.84 8.72 6.33
C ALA A 75 -4.25 7.54 5.43
N THR A 76 -4.77 6.46 6.03
CA THR A 76 -5.27 5.29 5.31
C THR A 76 -6.42 5.66 4.37
N LEU A 77 -7.39 6.44 4.83
CA LEU A 77 -8.52 6.89 4.01
C LEU A 77 -8.07 7.78 2.84
N ARG A 78 -7.06 8.60 3.05
CA ARG A 78 -6.46 9.40 1.97
C ARG A 78 -5.79 8.54 0.91
N LEU A 79 -5.08 7.50 1.33
CA LEU A 79 -4.51 6.51 0.40
C LEU A 79 -5.59 5.77 -0.38
N MET A 80 -6.64 5.31 0.28
CA MET A 80 -7.76 4.63 -0.37
C MET A 80 -8.42 5.54 -1.41
N ARG A 81 -8.67 6.79 -1.04
CA ARG A 81 -9.26 7.77 -1.96
C ARG A 81 -8.39 8.00 -3.19
N ALA A 82 -7.08 8.17 -2.99
CA ALA A 82 -6.14 8.34 -4.08
C ALA A 82 -6.17 7.16 -5.05
N ALA A 83 -6.17 5.93 -4.52
CA ALA A 83 -6.23 4.72 -5.33
C ALA A 83 -7.55 4.58 -6.10
N LEU A 84 -8.68 4.90 -5.46
CA LEU A 84 -9.99 4.80 -6.08
C LEU A 84 -10.24 5.86 -7.18
N GLN A 85 -9.61 7.02 -7.06
CA GLN A 85 -9.70 8.09 -8.04
C GLN A 85 -8.71 7.94 -9.20
N ASP A 86 -7.76 7.03 -9.08
CA ASP A 86 -6.72 6.83 -10.08
C ASP A 86 -7.26 6.06 -11.30
N ASN A 87 -6.78 6.43 -12.48
CA ASN A 87 -7.15 5.78 -13.74
C ASN A 87 -6.66 4.33 -13.85
N PHE A 88 -5.77 3.92 -12.97
CA PHE A 88 -5.24 2.56 -12.93
C PHE A 88 -6.34 1.52 -12.67
N LYS A 89 -7.40 1.87 -11.95
CA LYS A 89 -8.57 1.01 -11.67
C LYS A 89 -8.18 -0.29 -10.98
N ALA A 90 -7.50 -0.19 -9.84
CA ALA A 90 -7.15 -1.35 -9.03
C ALA A 90 -8.40 -2.10 -8.54
N GLU A 91 -8.33 -3.42 -8.56
CA GLU A 91 -9.39 -4.30 -8.07
C GLU A 91 -9.17 -4.69 -6.61
N TYR A 92 -7.92 -4.68 -6.16
CA TYR A 92 -7.56 -4.89 -4.76
C TYR A 92 -6.75 -3.73 -4.21
N LEU A 93 -7.07 -3.34 -2.98
CA LEU A 93 -6.30 -2.39 -2.20
C LEU A 93 -5.60 -3.16 -1.07
N PHE A 94 -4.29 -3.02 -0.97
CA PHE A 94 -3.45 -3.76 -0.02
C PHE A 94 -2.77 -2.76 0.92
N LEU A 95 -3.22 -2.69 2.17
CA LEU A 95 -2.63 -1.78 3.16
C LEU A 95 -1.41 -2.41 3.81
N ILE A 96 -0.27 -1.73 3.72
CA ILE A 96 0.98 -2.18 4.33
C ILE A 96 1.71 -1.01 5.01
N SER A 97 2.62 -1.33 5.91
CA SER A 97 3.55 -0.38 6.49
C SER A 97 4.79 -0.22 5.62
N GLY A 98 5.44 0.94 5.69
CA GLY A 98 6.71 1.20 5.01
C GLY A 98 7.88 0.32 5.49
N THR A 99 7.70 -0.42 6.57
CA THR A 99 8.69 -1.38 7.11
C THR A 99 8.30 -2.84 6.82
N ASP A 100 7.16 -3.08 6.21
CA ASP A 100 6.78 -4.41 5.75
C ASP A 100 7.58 -4.79 4.49
N TYR A 101 7.87 -6.08 4.38
CA TYR A 101 8.59 -6.61 3.23
C TYR A 101 7.89 -7.86 2.71
N PRO A 102 7.56 -7.96 1.42
CA PRO A 102 6.87 -9.10 0.87
C PRO A 102 7.75 -10.35 0.87
N LEU A 103 7.24 -11.45 1.40
CA LEU A 103 7.92 -12.74 1.45
C LEU A 103 7.78 -13.52 0.15
N ARG A 104 6.83 -13.13 -0.69
CA ARG A 104 6.55 -13.78 -1.98
C ARG A 104 6.73 -12.78 -3.12
N SER A 105 6.89 -13.30 -4.32
CA SER A 105 6.98 -12.47 -5.52
C SER A 105 5.66 -11.76 -5.84
N SER A 106 5.72 -10.68 -6.60
CA SER A 106 4.53 -10.01 -7.11
C SER A 106 3.64 -10.96 -7.90
N ALA A 107 4.22 -11.83 -8.72
CA ALA A 107 3.48 -12.84 -9.48
C ALA A 107 2.73 -13.82 -8.57
N TYR A 108 3.34 -14.24 -7.48
CA TYR A 108 2.68 -15.12 -6.50
C TYR A 108 1.46 -14.42 -5.87
N ILE A 109 1.63 -13.17 -5.46
CA ILE A 109 0.56 -12.37 -4.84
C ILE A 109 -0.59 -12.17 -5.84
N GLU A 110 -0.28 -11.79 -7.07
CA GLU A 110 -1.26 -11.59 -8.14
C GLU A 110 -2.05 -12.87 -8.44
N ASN A 111 -1.37 -14.01 -8.50
CA ASN A 111 -2.02 -15.31 -8.69
C ASN A 111 -2.92 -15.69 -7.52
N LEU A 112 -2.48 -15.39 -6.29
CA LEU A 112 -3.29 -15.64 -5.09
C LEU A 112 -4.59 -14.83 -5.12
N LEU A 113 -4.50 -13.55 -5.45
CA LEU A 113 -5.65 -12.66 -5.55
C LEU A 113 -6.60 -13.09 -6.69
N GLU A 114 -6.03 -13.47 -7.82
CA GLU A 114 -6.81 -13.94 -8.98
C GLU A 114 -7.63 -15.19 -8.63
N ARG A 115 -7.02 -16.16 -7.93
CA ARG A 115 -7.72 -17.38 -7.51
C ARG A 115 -8.78 -17.15 -6.44
N ASN A 116 -8.68 -16.04 -5.72
CA ASN A 116 -9.60 -15.65 -4.65
C ASN A 116 -10.38 -14.39 -5.00
N ARG A 117 -10.62 -14.17 -6.28
CA ARG A 117 -11.35 -12.97 -6.76
C ARG A 117 -12.68 -12.84 -6.04
N GLY A 118 -12.95 -11.66 -5.50
CA GLY A 118 -14.14 -11.36 -4.71
C GLY A 118 -14.02 -11.64 -3.20
N ALA A 119 -12.93 -12.27 -2.75
CA ALA A 119 -12.69 -12.48 -1.31
C ALA A 119 -12.07 -11.23 -0.68
N GLU A 120 -12.51 -10.91 0.54
CA GLU A 120 -11.89 -9.88 1.37
C GLU A 120 -10.97 -10.53 2.40
N PHE A 121 -9.73 -10.05 2.49
CA PHE A 121 -8.73 -10.60 3.40
C PHE A 121 -8.72 -9.78 4.70
N ILE A 122 -9.76 -9.95 5.49
CA ILE A 122 -9.98 -9.23 6.75
C ILE A 122 -10.24 -10.23 7.87
N SER A 123 -9.53 -10.06 8.99
CA SER A 123 -9.82 -10.82 10.21
C SER A 123 -10.80 -10.03 11.07
N LEU A 124 -11.92 -10.66 11.37
CA LEU A 124 -12.94 -10.10 12.25
C LEU A 124 -12.93 -10.85 13.58
N VAL A 125 -12.76 -10.11 14.66
CA VAL A 125 -12.78 -10.66 16.02
C VAL A 125 -13.98 -10.08 16.75
N LYS A 126 -14.84 -10.96 17.25
CA LYS A 126 -15.95 -10.52 18.10
C LYS A 126 -15.39 -10.05 19.44
N VAL A 127 -15.61 -8.80 19.75
CA VAL A 127 -15.27 -8.26 21.08
C VAL A 127 -16.38 -8.60 22.04
N PRO A 128 -16.09 -9.18 23.22
CA PRO A 128 -17.11 -9.40 24.23
C PRO A 128 -17.79 -8.08 24.59
N SER A 129 -19.11 -8.10 24.64
CA SER A 129 -19.86 -6.96 25.15
C SER A 129 -19.59 -6.84 26.66
N PRO A 130 -19.39 -5.62 27.18
CA PRO A 130 -19.21 -5.42 28.61
C PRO A 130 -20.46 -5.82 29.41
#